data_9719abea556b608cf2e13b87adb6d7c9
#
_entry.id   9719abea556b608cf2e13b87adb6d7c9
#
_cell.length_a   1.000
_cell.length_b   1.000
_cell.length_c   1.000
_cell.angle_alpha   90.00
_cell.angle_beta   90.00
_cell.angle_gamma   90.00
#
_symmetry.space_group_name_H-M   'P 1'
#
loop_
_entity.id
_entity.type
_entity.pdbx_description
1 polymer ?
#
loop_
_entity_poly.entity_id
_entity_poly.type
_entity_poly.pdbx_seq_one_letter_code
_entity_poly.pdbx_strand_id
1 'polypeptide(L)'
;LPIIMVLCGLGNASKVTMLVLVLVFQLMVNIRDALAAVPQRYVAVIVSLRGNRRQLLRHVLLPAIAPTLFSSVRVALGTAISVLFVTETYGTDAGVGYLIVDLWMRMDYTAMYGAIVMLALTGFLLFILFDYLERVVSPQPSL
;
A
#
# COMPACT_ATOMS: atom_id res chain seq x y z
N LEU A 1 3.18 4.68 -17.40
CA LEU A 1 3.81 3.36 -17.48
C LEU A 1 4.91 3.29 -18.56
N PRO A 2 4.68 3.64 -19.85
CA PRO A 2 5.72 3.55 -20.89
C PRO A 2 7.00 4.33 -20.60
N ILE A 3 6.89 5.51 -20.00
CA ILE A 3 8.06 6.38 -19.69
C ILE A 3 8.98 5.69 -18.68
N ILE A 4 8.42 5.04 -17.65
CA ILE A 4 9.19 4.31 -16.64
C ILE A 4 9.86 3.08 -17.24
N MET A 5 9.21 2.40 -18.17
CA MET A 5 9.78 1.26 -18.90
C MET A 5 10.96 1.68 -19.77
N VAL A 6 10.89 2.86 -20.38
CA VAL A 6 12.00 3.40 -21.19
C VAL A 6 13.19 3.81 -20.32
N LEU A 7 12.92 4.38 -19.14
CA LEU A 7 14.00 4.87 -18.23
C LEU A 7 14.65 3.76 -17.41
N CYS A 8 13.86 2.80 -16.92
CA CYS A 8 14.34 1.71 -16.03
C CYS A 8 14.57 0.37 -16.75
N GLY A 9 14.27 0.30 -18.06
CA GLY A 9 14.30 -0.94 -18.83
C GLY A 9 13.06 -1.81 -18.62
N LEU A 10 12.90 -2.82 -19.50
CA LEU A 10 11.87 -3.85 -19.37
C LEU A 10 12.30 -4.86 -18.29
N GLY A 11 11.43 -5.12 -17.32
CA GLY A 11 11.67 -6.14 -16.31
C GLY A 11 11.28 -5.73 -14.87
N ASN A 12 11.86 -6.44 -13.90
CA ASN A 12 11.53 -6.27 -12.49
C ASN A 12 11.84 -4.87 -11.93
N ALA A 13 12.85 -4.19 -12.44
CA ALA A 13 13.21 -2.84 -12.00
C ALA A 13 12.08 -1.83 -12.29
N SER A 14 11.47 -1.92 -13.46
CA SER A 14 10.33 -1.07 -13.84
C SER A 14 9.11 -1.32 -12.96
N LYS A 15 8.79 -2.60 -12.65
CA LYS A 15 7.70 -2.97 -11.75
C LYS A 15 7.89 -2.36 -10.35
N VAL A 16 9.07 -2.57 -9.77
CA VAL A 16 9.38 -2.07 -8.41
C VAL A 16 9.34 -0.55 -8.38
N THR A 17 9.92 0.13 -9.37
CA THR A 17 9.91 1.59 -9.44
C THR A 17 8.49 2.14 -9.50
N MET A 18 7.63 1.54 -10.33
CA MET A 18 6.24 1.96 -10.46
C MET A 18 5.46 1.76 -9.16
N LEU A 19 5.62 0.58 -8.52
CA LEU A 19 5.01 0.29 -7.22
C LEU A 19 5.45 1.29 -6.17
N VAL A 20 6.75 1.50 -6.01
CA VAL A 20 7.30 2.43 -5.02
C VAL A 20 6.77 3.84 -5.25
N LEU A 21 6.77 4.32 -6.48
CA LEU A 21 6.32 5.67 -6.83
C LEU A 21 4.85 5.88 -6.46
N VAL A 22 3.97 4.95 -6.84
CA VAL A 22 2.53 5.05 -6.55
C VAL A 22 2.28 4.96 -5.05
N LEU A 23 2.89 3.99 -4.37
CA LEU A 23 2.66 3.77 -2.94
C LEU A 23 3.23 4.88 -2.06
N VAL A 24 4.43 5.40 -2.38
CA VAL A 24 5.03 6.52 -1.64
C VAL A 24 4.16 7.76 -1.76
N PHE A 25 3.69 8.08 -2.96
CA PHE A 25 2.82 9.24 -3.15
C PHE A 25 1.50 9.09 -2.38
N GLN A 26 0.86 7.93 -2.48
CA GLN A 26 -0.38 7.62 -1.75
C GLN A 26 -0.20 7.71 -0.24
N LEU A 27 0.86 7.09 0.30
CA LEU A 27 1.14 7.13 1.74
C LEU A 27 1.48 8.53 2.23
N MET A 28 2.22 9.33 1.44
CA MET A 28 2.56 10.70 1.79
C MET A 28 1.30 11.56 1.94
N VAL A 29 0.33 11.44 1.03
CA VAL A 29 -0.95 12.15 1.11
C VAL A 29 -1.72 11.72 2.36
N ASN A 30 -1.84 10.40 2.60
CA ASN A 30 -2.55 9.87 3.76
C ASN A 30 -1.91 10.30 5.09
N ILE A 31 -0.57 10.32 5.19
CA ILE A 31 0.14 10.79 6.38
C ILE A 31 -0.12 12.29 6.61
N ARG A 32 -0.06 13.10 5.55
CA ARG A 32 -0.37 14.52 5.64
C ARG A 32 -1.77 14.77 6.18
N ASP A 33 -2.75 14.05 5.64
CA ASP A 33 -4.16 14.22 6.03
C ASP A 33 -4.40 13.71 7.47
N ALA A 34 -3.76 12.61 7.86
CA ALA A 34 -3.79 12.12 9.22
C ALA A 34 -3.20 13.13 10.22
N LEU A 35 -2.09 13.78 9.88
CA LEU A 35 -1.49 14.82 10.71
C LEU A 35 -2.38 16.06 10.80
N ALA A 36 -3.01 16.45 9.70
CA ALA A 36 -3.93 17.59 9.67
C ALA A 36 -5.20 17.35 10.50
N ALA A 37 -5.63 16.10 10.64
CA ALA A 37 -6.77 15.70 11.43
C ALA A 37 -6.53 15.73 12.96
N VAL A 38 -5.26 15.81 13.41
CA VAL A 38 -4.95 15.86 14.84
C VAL A 38 -5.45 17.16 15.46
N PRO A 39 -6.31 17.11 16.50
CA PRO A 39 -6.87 18.31 17.12
C PRO A 39 -5.75 19.19 17.72
N GLN A 40 -5.79 20.48 17.41
CA GLN A 40 -4.79 21.46 17.86
C GLN A 40 -4.66 21.55 19.38
N ARG A 41 -5.70 21.17 20.14
CA ARG A 41 -5.68 21.14 21.61
C ARG A 41 -4.54 20.26 22.16
N TYR A 42 -4.22 19.13 21.51
CA TYR A 42 -3.11 18.27 21.96
C TYR A 42 -1.75 18.91 21.71
N VAL A 43 -1.62 19.63 20.60
CA VAL A 43 -0.41 20.40 20.27
C VAL A 43 -0.23 21.54 21.27
N ALA A 44 -1.31 22.26 21.62
CA ALA A 44 -1.29 23.37 22.56
C ALA A 44 -0.83 22.94 23.97
N VAL A 45 -1.24 21.76 24.45
CA VAL A 45 -0.82 21.22 25.75
C VAL A 45 0.70 21.04 25.80
N ILE A 46 1.30 20.43 24.79
CA ILE A 46 2.76 20.21 24.75
C ILE A 46 3.52 21.53 24.65
N VAL A 47 3.01 22.49 23.89
CA VAL A 47 3.61 23.82 23.75
C VAL A 47 3.56 24.56 25.10
N SER A 48 2.45 24.48 25.83
CA SER A 48 2.28 25.09 27.17
C SER A 48 3.25 24.50 28.20
N LEU A 49 3.59 23.21 28.07
CA LEU A 49 4.55 22.52 28.92
C LEU A 49 6.02 22.75 28.49
N ARG A 50 6.27 23.69 27.56
CA ARG A 50 7.60 23.93 26.96
C ARG A 50 8.24 22.66 26.37
N GLY A 51 7.42 21.73 25.90
CA GLY A 51 7.87 20.48 25.28
C GLY A 51 8.64 20.71 23.98
N ASN A 52 9.62 19.84 23.71
CA ASN A 52 10.41 19.91 22.50
C ASN A 52 9.62 19.28 21.33
N ARG A 53 9.90 19.73 20.09
CA ARG A 53 9.29 19.20 18.83
C ARG A 53 9.41 17.67 18.75
N ARG A 54 10.50 17.07 19.24
CA ARG A 54 10.70 15.62 19.25
C ARG A 54 9.74 14.91 20.23
N GLN A 55 9.43 15.53 21.34
CA GLN A 55 8.46 15.03 22.33
C GLN A 55 7.04 15.10 21.75
N LEU A 56 6.69 16.20 21.10
CA LEU A 56 5.43 16.35 20.39
C LEU A 56 5.24 15.25 19.34
N LEU A 57 6.25 15.01 18.52
CA LEU A 57 6.20 13.98 17.48
C LEU A 57 5.99 12.58 18.07
N ARG A 58 6.82 12.22 19.08
CA ARG A 58 6.86 10.85 19.59
C ARG A 58 5.71 10.49 20.54
N HIS A 59 5.22 11.44 21.32
CA HIS A 59 4.24 11.19 22.39
C HIS A 59 2.81 11.61 22.03
N VAL A 60 2.65 12.46 21.02
CA VAL A 60 1.33 12.94 20.62
C VAL A 60 1.02 12.56 19.17
N LEU A 61 1.86 13.01 18.21
CA LEU A 61 1.55 12.84 16.80
C LEU A 61 1.62 11.38 16.36
N LEU A 62 2.72 10.67 16.66
CA LEU A 62 2.89 9.27 16.25
C LEU A 62 1.78 8.36 16.80
N PRO A 63 1.46 8.33 18.10
CA PRO A 63 0.38 7.49 18.59
C PRO A 63 -1.00 7.93 18.08
N ALA A 64 -1.22 9.23 17.84
CA ALA A 64 -2.49 9.72 17.33
C ALA A 64 -2.75 9.31 15.87
N ILE A 65 -1.70 9.27 15.03
CA ILE A 65 -1.84 8.91 13.61
C ILE A 65 -1.63 7.40 13.36
N ALA A 66 -1.12 6.64 14.33
CA ALA A 66 -0.83 5.21 14.15
C ALA A 66 -2.02 4.40 13.59
N PRO A 67 -3.26 4.52 14.12
CA PRO A 67 -4.40 3.79 13.55
C PRO A 67 -4.67 4.14 12.09
N THR A 68 -4.56 5.42 11.74
CA THR A 68 -4.74 5.90 10.36
C THR A 68 -3.63 5.41 9.44
N LEU A 69 -2.39 5.29 9.94
CA LEU A 69 -1.28 4.72 9.18
C LEU A 69 -1.53 3.25 8.85
N PHE A 70 -1.97 2.45 9.81
CA PHE A 70 -2.28 1.03 9.56
C PHE A 70 -3.41 0.88 8.54
N SER A 71 -4.49 1.66 8.67
CA SER A 71 -5.56 1.68 7.68
C SER A 71 -5.08 2.09 6.30
N SER A 72 -4.18 3.08 6.22
CA SER A 72 -3.59 3.54 4.96
C SER A 72 -2.73 2.47 4.29
N VAL A 73 -1.93 1.72 5.07
CA VAL A 73 -1.12 0.62 4.55
C VAL A 73 -2.01 -0.52 4.05
N ARG A 74 -3.13 -0.79 4.71
CA ARG A 74 -4.12 -1.78 4.25
C ARG A 74 -4.69 -1.41 2.88
N VAL A 75 -5.08 -0.15 2.68
CA VAL A 75 -5.55 0.34 1.37
C VAL A 75 -4.42 0.30 0.35
N ALA A 76 -3.19 0.64 0.75
CA ALA A 76 -2.02 0.59 -0.09
C ALA A 76 -1.70 -0.83 -0.61
N LEU A 77 -1.97 -1.88 0.18
CA LEU A 77 -1.83 -3.27 -0.27
C LEU A 77 -2.76 -3.59 -1.46
N GLY A 78 -4.03 -3.18 -1.38
CA GLY A 78 -4.96 -3.34 -2.51
C GLY A 78 -4.50 -2.60 -3.76
N THR A 79 -4.03 -1.36 -3.58
CA THR A 79 -3.44 -0.56 -4.67
C THR A 79 -2.19 -1.24 -5.25
N ALA A 80 -1.32 -1.78 -4.38
CA ALA A 80 -0.10 -2.48 -4.80
C ALA A 80 -0.41 -3.69 -5.70
N ILE A 81 -1.39 -4.51 -5.33
CA ILE A 81 -1.80 -5.67 -6.13
C ILE A 81 -2.36 -5.22 -7.48
N SER A 82 -3.16 -4.16 -7.51
CA SER A 82 -3.73 -3.61 -8.74
C SER A 82 -2.65 -3.03 -9.67
N VAL A 83 -1.70 -2.27 -9.12
CA VAL A 83 -0.58 -1.71 -9.87
C VAL A 83 0.35 -2.82 -10.36
N LEU A 84 0.62 -3.83 -9.53
CA LEU A 84 1.42 -4.99 -9.93
C LEU A 84 0.77 -5.72 -11.11
N PHE A 85 -0.53 -6.00 -11.03
CA PHE A 85 -1.29 -6.62 -12.12
C PHE A 85 -1.14 -5.83 -13.43
N VAL A 86 -1.37 -4.50 -13.37
CA VAL A 86 -1.26 -3.64 -14.55
C VAL A 86 0.18 -3.61 -15.10
N THR A 87 1.19 -3.57 -14.23
CA THR A 87 2.60 -3.57 -14.70
C THR A 87 3.01 -4.92 -15.29
N GLU A 88 2.44 -6.01 -14.80
CA GLU A 88 2.68 -7.35 -15.35
C GLU A 88 1.93 -7.62 -16.67
N THR A 89 0.83 -6.93 -16.90
CA THR A 89 0.08 -7.00 -18.17
C THR A 89 0.86 -6.36 -19.32
N TYR A 90 1.70 -5.35 -19.03
CA TYR A 90 2.43 -4.58 -20.04
C TYR A 90 3.94 -4.67 -19.83
N GLY A 91 4.65 -5.33 -20.75
CA GLY A 91 6.10 -5.21 -20.85
C GLY A 91 6.91 -6.08 -19.89
N THR A 92 6.38 -7.24 -19.48
CA THR A 92 7.12 -8.25 -18.73
C THR A 92 6.81 -9.66 -19.24
N ASP A 93 7.79 -10.56 -19.12
CA ASP A 93 7.66 -11.97 -19.56
C ASP A 93 7.34 -12.90 -18.38
N ALA A 94 7.01 -12.37 -17.20
CA ALA A 94 6.76 -13.14 -16.00
C ALA A 94 5.81 -12.42 -15.03
N GLY A 95 5.00 -13.19 -14.33
CA GLY A 95 4.04 -12.73 -13.34
C GLY A 95 2.64 -13.26 -13.60
N VAL A 96 1.75 -13.12 -12.60
CA VAL A 96 0.36 -13.59 -12.72
C VAL A 96 -0.42 -12.75 -13.73
N GLY A 97 -0.16 -11.44 -13.79
CA GLY A 97 -0.76 -10.55 -14.76
C GLY A 97 -0.37 -10.92 -16.20
N TYR A 98 0.91 -11.21 -16.43
CA TYR A 98 1.37 -11.71 -17.72
C TYR A 98 0.70 -13.04 -18.08
N LEU A 99 0.64 -14.00 -17.15
CA LEU A 99 0.01 -15.30 -17.37
C LEU A 99 -1.46 -15.17 -17.79
N ILE A 100 -2.21 -14.28 -17.12
CA ILE A 100 -3.63 -14.05 -17.45
C ILE A 100 -3.78 -13.54 -18.89
N VAL A 101 -2.94 -12.60 -19.32
CA VAL A 101 -2.98 -12.06 -20.68
C VAL A 101 -2.52 -13.09 -21.72
N ASP A 102 -1.48 -13.86 -21.43
CA ASP A 102 -0.99 -14.93 -22.32
C ASP A 102 -2.07 -16.01 -22.53
N LEU A 103 -2.75 -16.44 -21.46
CA LEU A 103 -3.85 -17.39 -21.53
C LEU A 103 -5.06 -16.82 -22.31
N TRP A 104 -5.34 -15.53 -22.13
CA TRP A 104 -6.36 -14.85 -22.91
C TRP A 104 -6.04 -14.83 -24.40
N MET A 105 -4.81 -14.50 -24.78
CA MET A 105 -4.36 -14.53 -26.19
C MET A 105 -4.41 -15.92 -26.80
N ARG A 106 -4.20 -16.97 -26.00
CA ARG A 106 -4.32 -18.38 -26.43
C ARG A 106 -5.77 -18.87 -26.45
N MET A 107 -6.75 -18.04 -26.07
CA MET A 107 -8.17 -18.40 -25.92
C MET A 107 -8.44 -19.52 -24.91
N ASP A 108 -7.51 -19.79 -23.99
CA ASP A 108 -7.69 -20.72 -22.88
C ASP A 108 -8.37 -20.03 -21.71
N TYR A 109 -9.65 -19.81 -21.83
CA TYR A 109 -10.45 -19.10 -20.82
C TYR A 109 -10.53 -19.87 -19.51
N THR A 110 -10.50 -21.19 -19.54
CA THR A 110 -10.56 -22.01 -18.32
C THR A 110 -9.35 -21.78 -17.43
N ALA A 111 -8.16 -21.86 -18.00
CA ALA A 111 -6.92 -21.58 -17.26
C ALA A 111 -6.81 -20.10 -16.87
N MET A 112 -7.27 -19.17 -17.72
CA MET A 112 -7.31 -17.73 -17.44
C MET A 112 -8.14 -17.44 -16.18
N TYR A 113 -9.36 -17.96 -16.07
CA TYR A 113 -10.19 -17.78 -14.89
C TYR A 113 -9.55 -18.40 -13.64
N GLY A 114 -8.87 -19.54 -13.78
CA GLY A 114 -8.09 -20.15 -12.71
C GLY A 114 -7.00 -19.21 -12.19
N ALA A 115 -6.26 -18.58 -13.09
CA ALA A 115 -5.21 -17.61 -12.72
C ALA A 115 -5.79 -16.36 -12.05
N ILE A 116 -6.94 -15.86 -12.50
CA ILE A 116 -7.65 -14.73 -11.84
C ILE A 116 -8.06 -15.10 -10.42
N VAL A 117 -8.62 -16.29 -10.21
CA VAL A 117 -9.01 -16.77 -8.88
C VAL A 117 -7.78 -16.90 -7.98
N MET A 118 -6.66 -17.43 -8.48
CA MET A 118 -5.40 -17.51 -7.73
C MET A 118 -4.90 -16.11 -7.31
N LEU A 119 -4.96 -15.13 -8.21
CA LEU A 119 -4.58 -13.75 -7.88
C LEU A 119 -5.48 -13.17 -6.80
N ALA A 120 -6.79 -13.37 -6.90
CA ALA A 120 -7.75 -12.90 -5.92
C ALA A 120 -7.54 -13.55 -4.54
N LEU A 121 -7.30 -14.87 -4.50
CA LEU A 121 -7.00 -15.59 -3.26
C LEU A 121 -5.70 -15.11 -2.63
N THR A 122 -4.66 -14.91 -3.42
CA THR A 122 -3.37 -14.39 -2.94
C THR A 122 -3.55 -13.00 -2.32
N GLY A 123 -4.27 -12.10 -3.00
CA GLY A 123 -4.59 -10.77 -2.47
C GLY A 123 -5.39 -10.82 -1.18
N PHE A 124 -6.38 -11.71 -1.11
CA PHE A 124 -7.21 -11.91 0.08
C PHE A 124 -6.41 -12.46 1.26
N LEU A 125 -5.53 -13.43 1.03
CA LEU A 125 -4.65 -13.98 2.07
C LEU A 125 -3.67 -12.92 2.60
N LEU A 126 -3.08 -12.12 1.72
CA LEU A 126 -2.20 -11.02 2.12
C LEU A 126 -2.96 -9.98 2.95
N PHE A 127 -4.19 -9.67 2.57
CA PHE A 127 -5.05 -8.75 3.32
C PHE A 127 -5.36 -9.27 4.73
N ILE A 128 -5.75 -10.56 4.87
CA ILE A 128 -6.00 -11.18 6.18
C ILE A 128 -4.74 -11.21 7.03
N LEU A 129 -3.61 -11.58 6.44
CA LEU A 129 -2.32 -11.62 7.13
C LEU A 129 -1.96 -10.25 7.67
N PHE A 130 -2.14 -9.20 6.88
CA PHE A 130 -1.86 -7.84 7.32
C PHE A 130 -2.83 -7.37 8.41
N ASP A 131 -4.13 -7.69 8.29
CA ASP A 131 -5.14 -7.38 9.32
C ASP A 131 -4.81 -8.06 10.67
N TYR A 132 -4.35 -9.31 10.60
CA TYR A 132 -3.89 -10.03 11.79
C TYR A 132 -2.66 -9.38 12.43
N LEU A 133 -1.67 -8.99 11.61
CA LEU A 133 -0.46 -8.31 12.10
C LEU A 133 -0.81 -6.95 12.73
N GLU A 134 -1.72 -6.20 12.14
CA GLU A 134 -2.20 -4.92 12.68
C GLU A 134 -2.82 -5.11 14.07
N ARG A 135 -3.68 -6.11 14.25
CA ARG A 135 -4.32 -6.40 15.54
C ARG A 135 -3.33 -6.81 16.63
N VAL A 136 -2.24 -7.50 16.25
CA VAL A 136 -1.18 -7.90 17.20
C VAL A 136 -0.32 -6.71 17.61
N VAL A 137 0.00 -5.81 16.67
CA VAL A 137 0.91 -4.67 16.91
C VAL A 137 0.19 -3.47 17.52
N SER A 138 -1.07 -3.26 17.18
CA SER A 138 -1.89 -2.15 17.68
C SER A 138 -3.22 -2.69 18.22
N PRO A 139 -3.23 -3.27 19.43
CA PRO A 139 -4.47 -3.61 20.09
C PRO A 139 -5.23 -2.31 20.38
N GLN A 140 -6.19 -1.96 19.52
CA GLN A 140 -7.10 -0.87 19.80
C GLN A 140 -7.95 -1.27 20.99
N PRO A 141 -7.98 -0.49 22.09
CA PRO A 141 -9.03 -0.68 23.09
C PRO A 141 -10.36 -0.38 22.40
N SER A 142 -11.15 -1.43 22.24
CA SER A 142 -12.56 -1.30 21.86
C SER A 142 -13.26 -0.44 22.93
N LEU A 143 -13.61 0.80 22.59
CA LEU A 143 -14.63 1.56 23.27
C LEU A 143 -15.99 1.14 22.76
#